data_ba0a9e975c4cf2034a99b0d3c5bbcbf4
#
_entry.id   ba0a9e975c4cf2034a99b0d3c5bbcbf4
#
_cell.length_a   1.000
_cell.length_b   1.000
_cell.length_c   1.000
_cell.angle_alpha   90.00
_cell.angle_beta   90.00
_cell.angle_gamma   90.00
#
_symmetry.space_group_name_H-M   'P 1'
#
loop_
_entity.id
_entity.type
_entity.pdbx_description
1 polymer ?
#
loop_
_entity_poly.entity_id
_entity_poly.type
_entity_poly.pdbx_seq_one_letter_code
_entity_poly.pdbx_strand_id
1 'polypeptide(L)'
;MKIYLGKSDYEKILDHAQKNLPEEACGLIAGTEENVGEEIIRRVKKVYLLENTDHSNEHFTISPKDQLTAIKDMRTLGLQLLGNWHSHPESPSRQSEEDKRLSYDHNANYLIISLMDKNAPVLNSFHFDGKESTKEDLIIE
;
A
#
# COMPACT_ATOMS: atom_id res chain seq x y z
N MET A 1 10.54 11.44 -3.74
CA MET A 1 9.79 11.21 -2.49
C MET A 1 10.40 10.03 -1.74
N LYS A 2 10.57 10.18 -0.44
CA LYS A 2 10.92 9.08 0.46
C LYS A 2 9.73 8.71 1.30
N ILE A 3 9.52 7.42 1.50
CA ILE A 3 8.47 6.91 2.38
C ILE A 3 9.07 5.94 3.40
N TYR A 4 8.80 6.22 4.67
CA TYR A 4 9.27 5.41 5.80
C TYR A 4 8.16 4.54 6.32
N LEU A 5 8.46 3.26 6.51
CA LEU A 5 7.54 2.28 7.06
C LEU A 5 8.22 1.58 8.24
N GLY A 6 7.57 1.59 9.39
CA GLY A 6 8.10 0.88 10.55
C GLY A 6 8.10 -0.62 10.32
N LYS A 7 9.07 -1.29 10.91
CA LYS A 7 9.20 -2.75 10.81
C LYS A 7 7.96 -3.48 11.32
N SER A 8 7.37 -2.99 12.41
CA SER A 8 6.12 -3.54 12.96
C SER A 8 4.97 -3.47 11.97
N ASP A 9 4.83 -2.34 11.25
CA ASP A 9 3.79 -2.16 10.23
C ASP A 9 4.06 -3.04 9.01
N TYR A 10 5.31 -3.19 8.62
CA TYR A 10 5.71 -4.13 7.57
C TYR A 10 5.27 -5.56 7.93
N GLU A 11 5.51 -5.97 9.17
CA GLU A 11 5.14 -7.31 9.64
C GLU A 11 3.62 -7.53 9.63
N LYS A 12 2.85 -6.50 9.95
CA LYS A 12 1.37 -6.55 9.85
C LYS A 12 0.91 -6.77 8.41
N ILE A 13 1.50 -6.03 7.48
CA ILE A 13 1.20 -6.17 6.04
C ILE A 13 1.55 -7.59 5.57
N LEU A 14 2.74 -8.06 5.90
CA LEU A 14 3.19 -9.40 5.52
C LEU A 14 2.29 -10.50 6.08
N ASP A 15 1.97 -10.41 7.36
CA ASP A 15 1.11 -11.39 8.03
C ASP A 15 -0.28 -11.45 7.38
N HIS A 16 -0.89 -10.29 7.11
CA HIS A 16 -2.19 -10.21 6.47
C HIS A 16 -2.15 -10.77 5.04
N ALA A 17 -1.09 -10.46 4.30
CA ALA A 17 -0.88 -10.98 2.96
C ALA A 17 -0.77 -12.50 2.95
N GLN A 18 -0.01 -13.08 3.88
CA GLN A 18 0.15 -14.53 4.00
C GLN A 18 -1.16 -15.23 4.39
N LYS A 19 -1.91 -14.64 5.33
CA LYS A 19 -3.18 -15.21 5.80
C LYS A 19 -4.27 -15.20 4.73
N ASN A 20 -4.21 -14.28 3.79
CA ASN A 20 -5.20 -14.18 2.72
C ASN A 20 -4.90 -15.03 1.50
N LEU A 21 -3.73 -15.68 1.43
CA LEU A 21 -3.42 -16.55 0.30
C LEU A 21 -4.51 -17.60 0.08
N PRO A 22 -4.89 -17.90 -1.16
CA PRO A 22 -4.31 -17.42 -2.42
C PRO A 22 -4.85 -16.10 -2.94
N GLU A 23 -5.70 -15.41 -2.19
CA GLU A 23 -6.29 -14.13 -2.59
C GLU A 23 -5.31 -12.97 -2.39
N GLU A 24 -5.47 -11.91 -3.16
CA GLU A 24 -4.80 -10.65 -2.88
C GLU A 24 -5.32 -10.07 -1.56
N ALA A 25 -4.41 -9.68 -0.69
CA ALA A 25 -4.71 -8.88 0.48
C ALA A 25 -4.60 -7.40 0.14
N CYS A 26 -5.25 -6.57 0.93
CA CYS A 26 -5.25 -5.13 0.66
C CYS A 26 -5.49 -4.31 1.92
N GLY A 27 -5.26 -3.02 1.79
CA GLY A 27 -5.52 -2.06 2.84
C GLY A 27 -5.10 -0.65 2.48
N LEU A 28 -5.10 0.20 3.48
CA LEU A 28 -4.72 1.60 3.34
C LEU A 28 -3.51 1.91 4.23
N ILE A 29 -2.81 2.97 3.90
CA ILE A 29 -1.74 3.50 4.73
C ILE A 29 -2.01 4.97 5.05
N ALA A 30 -1.76 5.33 6.30
CA ALA A 30 -1.94 6.69 6.79
C ALA A 30 -0.70 7.16 7.53
N GLY A 31 -0.47 8.45 7.53
CA GLY A 31 0.69 9.00 8.21
C GLY A 31 0.81 10.49 8.05
N THR A 32 2.04 10.95 8.04
CA THR A 32 2.40 12.36 7.98
C THR A 32 3.26 12.66 6.76
N GLU A 33 3.24 13.92 6.36
CA GLU A 33 4.08 14.41 5.27
C GLU A 33 4.80 15.66 5.72
N GLU A 34 6.08 15.75 5.35
CA GLU A 34 6.87 16.95 5.55
C GLU A 34 7.73 17.25 4.32
N ASN A 35 8.07 18.51 4.14
CA ASN A 35 8.98 18.94 3.07
C ASN A 35 10.34 19.29 3.69
N VAL A 36 11.38 18.64 3.20
CA VAL A 36 12.76 18.92 3.61
C VAL A 36 13.53 19.37 2.36
N GLY A 37 13.68 20.68 2.21
CA GLY A 37 14.18 21.26 0.97
C GLY A 37 13.17 21.02 -0.16
N GLU A 38 13.61 20.39 -1.24
CA GLU A 38 12.77 20.04 -2.38
C GLU A 38 12.21 18.61 -2.26
N GLU A 39 12.56 17.90 -1.20
CA GLU A 39 12.16 16.52 -1.03
C GLU A 39 10.92 16.39 -0.16
N ILE A 40 10.01 15.53 -0.59
CA ILE A 40 8.82 15.16 0.19
C ILE A 40 9.14 13.88 0.95
N ILE A 41 8.94 13.93 2.27
CA ILE A 41 9.13 12.78 3.17
C ILE A 41 7.80 12.42 3.78
N ARG A 42 7.39 11.18 3.59
CA ARG A 42 6.20 10.62 4.20
C ARG A 42 6.58 9.54 5.21
N ARG A 43 5.88 9.55 6.35
CA ARG A 43 6.07 8.54 7.39
C ARG A 43 4.76 7.83 7.63
N VAL A 44 4.72 6.54 7.36
CA VAL A 44 3.55 5.72 7.66
C VAL A 44 3.46 5.56 9.17
N LYS A 45 2.32 5.95 9.75
CA LYS A 45 2.04 5.87 11.19
C LYS A 45 1.03 4.79 11.52
N LYS A 46 0.20 4.42 10.55
CA LYS A 46 -0.78 3.35 10.72
C LYS A 46 -1.06 2.66 9.41
N VAL A 47 -1.15 1.34 9.44
CA VAL A 47 -1.60 0.53 8.31
C VAL A 47 -2.97 -0.04 8.63
N TYR A 48 -3.84 -0.09 7.63
CA TYR A 48 -5.19 -0.63 7.73
C TYR A 48 -5.22 -1.93 6.93
N LEU A 49 -5.61 -2.99 7.59
CA LEU A 49 -5.72 -4.34 7.02
C LEU A 49 -7.20 -4.58 6.72
N LEU A 50 -7.55 -4.52 5.45
CA LEU A 50 -8.95 -4.50 5.04
C LEU A 50 -9.31 -5.76 4.24
N GLU A 51 -10.60 -5.98 4.06
CA GLU A 51 -11.09 -7.11 3.28
C GLU A 51 -11.00 -6.81 1.78
N ASN A 52 -10.53 -7.78 1.03
CA ASN A 52 -10.67 -7.79 -0.42
C ASN A 52 -12.03 -8.40 -0.75
N THR A 53 -13.00 -7.56 -1.10
CA THR A 53 -14.37 -8.01 -1.38
C THR A 53 -14.49 -8.79 -2.69
N ASP A 54 -13.50 -8.71 -3.56
CA ASP A 54 -13.47 -9.48 -4.81
C ASP A 54 -13.05 -10.93 -4.61
N HIS A 55 -12.42 -11.24 -3.47
CA HIS A 55 -11.90 -12.58 -3.19
C HIS A 55 -11.11 -13.18 -4.34
N SER A 56 -10.27 -12.34 -4.96
CA SER A 56 -9.52 -12.69 -6.17
C SER A 56 -8.03 -12.79 -5.89
N ASN A 57 -7.34 -13.62 -6.65
CA ASN A 57 -5.89 -13.72 -6.63
C ASN A 57 -5.22 -12.74 -7.62
N GLU A 58 -5.99 -11.97 -8.37
CA GLU A 58 -5.49 -11.08 -9.43
C GLU A 58 -5.86 -9.61 -9.26
N HIS A 59 -6.88 -9.31 -8.44
CA HIS A 59 -7.33 -7.94 -8.19
C HIS A 59 -7.98 -7.81 -6.82
N PHE A 60 -8.22 -6.58 -6.42
CA PHE A 60 -8.86 -6.29 -5.14
C PHE A 60 -9.81 -5.11 -5.24
N THR A 61 -10.78 -5.12 -4.35
CA THR A 61 -11.69 -4.01 -4.09
C THR A 61 -11.88 -3.86 -2.59
N ILE A 62 -11.75 -2.63 -2.09
CA ILE A 62 -12.07 -2.29 -0.71
C ILE A 62 -13.46 -1.69 -0.69
N SER A 63 -14.34 -2.18 0.19
CA SER A 63 -15.71 -1.66 0.25
C SER A 63 -15.72 -0.17 0.62
N PRO A 64 -16.68 0.62 0.10
CA PRO A 64 -16.81 2.03 0.49
C PRO A 64 -16.98 2.22 1.99
N LYS A 65 -17.67 1.30 2.66
CA LYS A 65 -17.87 1.31 4.11
C LYS A 65 -16.54 1.19 4.85
N ASP A 66 -15.70 0.24 4.47
CA ASP A 66 -14.40 0.04 5.10
C ASP A 66 -13.46 1.21 4.84
N GLN A 67 -13.47 1.76 3.61
CA GLN A 67 -12.71 2.96 3.31
C GLN A 67 -13.13 4.13 4.19
N LEU A 68 -14.43 4.37 4.31
CA LEU A 68 -14.95 5.47 5.12
C LEU A 68 -14.59 5.31 6.59
N THR A 69 -14.70 4.10 7.12
CA THR A 69 -14.34 3.80 8.51
C THR A 69 -12.85 4.08 8.76
N ALA A 70 -12.00 3.65 7.86
CA ALA A 70 -10.55 3.90 7.95
C ALA A 70 -10.24 5.40 7.88
N ILE A 71 -10.86 6.13 6.95
CA ILE A 71 -10.64 7.58 6.79
C ILE A 71 -11.09 8.35 8.03
N LYS A 72 -12.19 7.97 8.64
CA LYS A 72 -12.65 8.58 9.90
C LYS A 72 -11.67 8.34 11.03
N ASP A 73 -11.13 7.12 11.12
CA ASP A 73 -10.10 6.78 12.11
C ASP A 73 -8.84 7.63 11.90
N MET A 74 -8.38 7.77 10.66
CA MET A 74 -7.24 8.62 10.32
C MET A 74 -7.43 10.05 10.80
N ARG A 75 -8.59 10.62 10.56
CA ARG A 75 -8.92 12.00 11.00
C ARG A 75 -8.87 12.14 12.51
N THR A 76 -9.41 11.18 13.23
CA THR A 76 -9.37 11.15 14.70
C THR A 76 -7.93 11.13 15.21
N LEU A 77 -7.04 10.44 14.51
CA LEU A 77 -5.63 10.34 14.88
C LEU A 77 -4.77 11.51 14.36
N GLY A 78 -5.37 12.44 13.60
CA GLY A 78 -4.62 13.55 12.99
C GLY A 78 -3.69 13.11 11.87
N LEU A 79 -4.00 11.98 11.22
CA LEU A 79 -3.24 11.43 10.11
C LEU A 79 -3.93 11.69 8.77
N GLN A 80 -3.14 11.71 7.70
CA GLN A 80 -3.68 11.81 6.36
C GLN A 80 -3.53 10.48 5.61
N LEU A 81 -4.41 10.23 4.67
CA LEU A 81 -4.31 9.09 3.77
C LEU A 81 -3.10 9.28 2.86
N LEU A 82 -2.16 8.34 2.91
CA LEU A 82 -0.98 8.36 2.04
C LEU A 82 -1.16 7.52 0.79
N GLY A 83 -1.94 6.47 0.86
CA GLY A 83 -2.18 5.58 -0.26
C GLY A 83 -2.77 4.25 0.17
N ASN A 84 -2.54 3.25 -0.66
CA ASN A 84 -3.01 1.89 -0.39
C ASN A 84 -1.87 0.88 -0.54
N TRP A 85 -2.13 -0.32 -0.07
CA TRP A 85 -1.24 -1.46 -0.27
C TRP A 85 -2.04 -2.68 -0.69
N HIS A 86 -1.40 -3.55 -1.46
CA HIS A 86 -1.96 -4.86 -1.78
C HIS A 86 -0.86 -5.88 -2.00
N SER A 87 -1.23 -7.15 -2.03
CA SER A 87 -0.29 -8.23 -2.28
C SER A 87 -0.45 -8.79 -3.69
N HIS A 88 0.66 -9.26 -4.23
CA HIS A 88 0.71 -10.07 -5.43
C HIS A 88 1.08 -11.49 -4.99
N PRO A 89 0.10 -12.43 -4.92
CA PRO A 89 0.40 -13.79 -4.46
C PRO A 89 1.40 -14.55 -5.33
N GLU A 90 1.37 -14.33 -6.65
CA GLU A 90 2.13 -15.13 -7.61
C GLU A 90 2.94 -14.30 -8.61
N SER A 91 2.96 -12.97 -8.48
CA SER A 91 3.66 -12.08 -9.41
C SER A 91 4.63 -11.16 -8.69
N PRO A 92 5.56 -10.52 -9.42
CA PRO A 92 6.55 -9.62 -8.80
C PRO A 92 5.91 -8.37 -8.18
N SER A 93 6.67 -7.71 -7.30
CA SER A 93 6.29 -6.42 -6.73
C SER A 93 6.50 -5.30 -7.75
N ARG A 94 5.50 -5.12 -8.59
CA ARG A 94 5.41 -4.01 -9.56
C ARG A 94 3.95 -3.81 -9.93
N GLN A 95 3.59 -2.61 -10.34
CA GLN A 95 2.23 -2.34 -10.77
C GLN A 95 1.90 -3.14 -12.05
N SER A 96 0.80 -3.90 -12.00
CA SER A 96 0.24 -4.53 -13.18
C SER A 96 -0.45 -3.46 -14.05
N GLU A 97 -0.84 -3.81 -15.27
CA GLU A 97 -1.61 -2.88 -16.12
C GLU A 97 -2.93 -2.49 -15.46
N GLU A 98 -3.58 -3.43 -14.77
CA GLU A 98 -4.78 -3.14 -14.01
C GLU A 98 -4.50 -2.22 -12.82
N ASP A 99 -3.42 -2.47 -12.07
CA ASP A 99 -3.01 -1.60 -10.96
C ASP A 99 -2.83 -0.16 -11.43
N LYS A 100 -2.17 0.05 -12.57
CA LYS A 100 -1.97 1.37 -13.16
C LYS A 100 -3.30 2.02 -13.54
N ARG A 101 -4.19 1.26 -14.17
CA ARG A 101 -5.50 1.75 -14.59
C ARG A 101 -6.33 2.22 -13.41
N LEU A 102 -6.19 1.57 -12.26
CA LEU A 102 -6.94 1.87 -11.03
C LEU A 102 -6.21 2.85 -10.10
N SER A 103 -5.02 3.30 -10.49
CA SER A 103 -4.24 4.27 -9.71
C SER A 103 -4.67 5.70 -10.06
N TYR A 104 -5.88 6.07 -9.62
CA TYR A 104 -6.48 7.37 -9.94
C TYR A 104 -5.84 8.54 -9.20
N ASP A 105 -5.32 8.29 -8.00
CA ASP A 105 -4.69 9.32 -7.19
C ASP A 105 -3.20 9.38 -7.50
N HIS A 106 -2.77 10.41 -8.21
CA HIS A 106 -1.39 10.58 -8.63
C HIS A 106 -0.48 11.13 -7.51
N ASN A 107 -1.06 11.41 -6.33
CA ASN A 107 -0.30 11.80 -5.13
C ASN A 107 -0.17 10.67 -4.13
N ALA A 108 -0.83 9.54 -4.37
CA ALA A 108 -0.80 8.40 -3.47
C ALA A 108 0.46 7.56 -3.64
N ASN A 109 0.84 6.89 -2.55
CA ASN A 109 1.82 5.82 -2.58
C ASN A 109 1.07 4.49 -2.78
N TYR A 110 1.55 3.69 -3.71
CA TYR A 110 0.98 2.36 -3.99
C TYR A 110 2.01 1.31 -3.58
N LEU A 111 1.77 0.66 -2.44
CA LEU A 111 2.67 -0.36 -1.91
C LEU A 111 2.22 -1.73 -2.39
N ILE A 112 3.15 -2.52 -2.88
CA ILE A 112 2.87 -3.87 -3.38
C ILE A 112 3.83 -4.85 -2.73
N ILE A 113 3.29 -5.81 -1.98
CA ILE A 113 4.07 -6.90 -1.42
C ILE A 113 3.91 -8.14 -2.27
N SER A 114 5.03 -8.65 -2.79
CA SER A 114 5.05 -9.88 -3.57
C SER A 114 5.33 -11.07 -2.68
N LEU A 115 4.52 -12.11 -2.81
CA LEU A 115 4.71 -13.42 -2.20
C LEU A 115 5.06 -14.49 -3.25
N MET A 116 5.51 -14.05 -4.43
CA MET A 116 5.91 -14.96 -5.49
C MET A 116 6.99 -15.95 -5.02
N ASP A 117 7.99 -15.46 -4.28
CA ASP A 117 8.88 -16.27 -3.48
C ASP A 117 8.47 -16.13 -2.02
N LYS A 118 7.82 -17.15 -1.47
CA LYS A 118 7.29 -17.12 -0.11
C LYS A 118 8.37 -17.00 0.96
N ASN A 119 9.60 -17.40 0.63
CA ASN A 119 10.74 -17.30 1.54
C ASN A 119 11.46 -15.96 1.45
N ALA A 120 11.15 -15.16 0.44
CA ALA A 120 11.78 -13.86 0.22
C ALA A 120 10.73 -12.84 -0.26
N PRO A 121 9.79 -12.42 0.64
CA PRO A 121 8.81 -11.39 0.27
C PRO A 121 9.50 -10.09 -0.11
N VAL A 122 8.93 -9.39 -1.10
CA VAL A 122 9.46 -8.10 -1.57
C VAL A 122 8.37 -7.05 -1.47
N LEU A 123 8.64 -5.96 -0.79
CA LEU A 123 7.76 -4.80 -0.71
C LEU A 123 8.39 -3.61 -1.42
N ASN A 124 7.67 -3.02 -2.36
CA ASN A 124 8.04 -1.77 -3.01
C ASN A 124 6.89 -0.78 -2.93
N SER A 125 7.23 0.49 -3.01
CA SER A 125 6.27 1.59 -3.15
C SER A 125 6.39 2.19 -4.54
N PHE A 126 5.25 2.52 -5.15
CA PHE A 126 5.20 3.06 -6.49
C PHE A 126 4.39 4.36 -6.52
N HIS A 127 4.79 5.23 -7.43
CA HIS A 127 4.07 6.42 -7.82
C HIS A 127 3.60 6.24 -9.27
N PHE A 128 2.38 6.64 -9.57
CA PHE A 128 1.85 6.60 -10.93
C PHE A 128 1.39 8.00 -11.35
N ASP A 129 1.97 8.51 -12.43
CA ASP A 129 1.70 9.87 -12.91
C ASP A 129 0.62 9.94 -14.01
N GLY A 130 -0.02 8.81 -14.31
CA GLY A 130 -1.00 8.68 -15.38
C GLY A 130 -0.41 8.07 -16.65
N LYS A 131 0.90 7.94 -16.73
CA LYS A 131 1.63 7.33 -17.84
C LYS A 131 2.63 6.29 -17.36
N GLU A 132 3.47 6.68 -16.41
CA GLU A 132 4.57 5.85 -15.93
C GLU A 132 4.42 5.52 -14.45
N SER A 133 4.76 4.28 -14.10
CA SER A 133 4.91 3.82 -12.75
C SER A 133 6.38 3.93 -12.36
N THR A 134 6.65 4.66 -11.30
CA THR A 134 8.02 4.89 -10.81
C THR A 134 8.15 4.31 -9.42
N LYS A 135 9.19 3.52 -9.20
CA LYS A 135 9.50 2.98 -7.88
C LYS A 135 10.02 4.10 -6.98
N GLU A 136 9.42 4.21 -5.81
CA GLU A 136 9.80 5.22 -4.82
C GLU A 136 10.85 4.67 -3.86
N ASP A 137 11.50 5.60 -3.14
CA ASP A 137 12.48 5.25 -2.12
C ASP A 137 11.75 4.87 -0.82
N LEU A 138 11.60 3.57 -0.60
CA LEU A 138 10.94 3.00 0.57
C LEU A 138 11.99 2.54 1.57
N ILE A 139 11.89 3.06 2.79
CA ILE A 139 12.80 2.72 3.89
C ILE A 139 12.02 2.02 5.00
N ILE A 140 12.37 0.78 5.27
CA ILE A 140 11.78 -0.02 6.36
C ILE A 140 12.74 0.03 7.54
N GLU A 141 12.23 0.49 8.70
CA GLU A 141 13.08 0.70 9.89
C GLU A 141 12.44 0.27 11.20
#